data_40a320407640f384192a6875078b969c
#
_entry.id   40a320407640f384192a6875078b969c
#
_cell.length_a   1.000
_cell.length_b   1.000
_cell.length_c   1.000
_cell.angle_alpha   90.00
_cell.angle_beta   90.00
_cell.angle_gamma   90.00
#
_symmetry.space_group_name_H-M   'P 1'
#
loop_
_entity.id
_entity.type
_entity.pdbx_description
1 polymer ?
#
loop_
_entity_poly.entity_id
_entity_poly.type
_entity_poly.pdbx_seq_one_letter_code
_entity_poly.pdbx_strand_id
1 'polypeptide(L)'
;MNVQIFPSHIEDAEYVVLSSGLGGHAQFWQPQIQDLQTKFHVLTYDQEGCHENSTLLKPDYCIRDLGQQLLLILKQQHIQRFHFIGHALGGFIGAELATLCKSTEYQMLSITILNGWDTLDAHTYKCFETRINLLTCTGTEAYVKAQALFLYPPAWISANIESIQKQEQLQIQNFPPHENVLRRLSALMEFELSEEIRAALQNIPMHLIANQDDFLVPYQRSQNLKQLFPHAQLTLLKQGAHAATVTETVLMNKEMLGFLTVQESLV
;
A
#
# COMPACT_ATOMS: atom_id res chain seq x y z
N MET A 1 1.63 2.26 -18.33
CA MET A 1 1.68 2.59 -16.89
C MET A 1 0.74 3.75 -16.66
N ASN A 2 -0.20 3.63 -15.78
CA ASN A 2 -1.15 4.69 -15.47
C ASN A 2 -0.60 5.49 -14.27
N VAL A 3 -0.26 6.76 -14.49
CA VAL A 3 0.18 7.71 -13.46
C VAL A 3 -0.76 8.89 -13.52
N GLN A 4 -1.34 9.27 -12.39
CA GLN A 4 -2.29 10.38 -12.29
C GLN A 4 -1.87 11.33 -11.18
N ILE A 5 -1.92 12.62 -11.48
CA ILE A 5 -1.75 13.69 -10.49
C ILE A 5 -3.08 14.43 -10.37
N PHE A 6 -3.56 14.52 -9.16
CA PHE A 6 -4.73 15.29 -8.79
C PHE A 6 -4.23 16.57 -8.08
N PRO A 7 -4.24 17.72 -8.76
CA PRO A 7 -3.68 18.94 -8.20
C PRO A 7 -4.51 19.47 -7.03
N SER A 8 -3.84 19.98 -6.00
CA SER A 8 -4.48 20.78 -4.95
C SER A 8 -4.92 22.13 -5.51
N HIS A 9 -5.87 22.78 -4.82
CA HIS A 9 -6.20 24.19 -5.06
C HIS A 9 -5.15 25.16 -4.45
N ILE A 10 -4.23 24.65 -3.63
CA ILE A 10 -3.10 25.38 -3.06
C ILE A 10 -1.94 25.28 -4.05
N GLU A 11 -1.49 26.40 -4.61
CA GLU A 11 -0.52 26.43 -5.72
C GLU A 11 0.82 25.76 -5.36
N ASP A 12 1.34 26.07 -4.16
CA ASP A 12 2.61 25.56 -3.66
C ASP A 12 2.46 24.35 -2.72
N ALA A 13 1.35 23.59 -2.83
CA ALA A 13 1.12 22.43 -2.01
C ALA A 13 2.21 21.37 -2.20
N GLU A 14 2.62 20.69 -1.14
CA GLU A 14 3.49 19.53 -1.23
C GLU A 14 2.77 18.35 -1.87
N TYR A 15 3.54 17.37 -2.37
CA TYR A 15 2.99 16.16 -2.96
C TYR A 15 2.77 15.09 -1.90
N VAL A 16 1.67 14.34 -2.05
CA VAL A 16 1.48 13.04 -1.39
C VAL A 16 1.41 11.94 -2.43
N VAL A 17 2.25 10.93 -2.28
CA VAL A 17 2.37 9.77 -3.17
C VAL A 17 1.66 8.59 -2.52
N LEU A 18 0.70 7.99 -3.24
CA LEU A 18 -0.10 6.88 -2.74
C LEU A 18 0.28 5.57 -3.43
N SER A 19 0.66 4.57 -2.64
CA SER A 19 1.06 3.24 -3.12
C SER A 19 0.12 2.17 -2.58
N SER A 20 -0.59 1.49 -3.48
CA SER A 20 -1.57 0.45 -3.12
C SER A 20 -0.89 -0.85 -2.67
N GLY A 21 -1.70 -1.76 -2.11
CA GLY A 21 -1.26 -3.09 -1.71
C GLY A 21 -0.98 -4.03 -2.90
N LEU A 22 -1.10 -5.33 -2.67
CA LEU A 22 -0.76 -6.39 -3.63
C LEU A 22 -1.51 -6.28 -4.97
N GLY A 23 -2.76 -5.76 -4.98
CA GLY A 23 -3.52 -5.54 -6.22
C GLY A 23 -2.84 -4.60 -7.21
N GLY A 24 -2.09 -3.62 -6.73
CA GLY A 24 -1.25 -2.74 -7.53
C GLY A 24 -1.95 -1.58 -8.21
N HIS A 25 -3.28 -1.47 -8.15
CA HIS A 25 -4.04 -0.47 -8.88
C HIS A 25 -4.18 0.86 -8.14
N ALA A 26 -3.96 1.96 -8.84
CA ALA A 26 -4.18 3.34 -8.37
C ALA A 26 -5.62 3.58 -7.90
N GLN A 27 -6.59 2.93 -8.54
CA GLN A 27 -8.01 3.06 -8.21
C GLN A 27 -8.34 2.69 -6.76
N PHE A 28 -7.50 1.89 -6.09
CA PHE A 28 -7.65 1.60 -4.66
C PHE A 28 -7.78 2.86 -3.80
N TRP A 29 -7.13 3.96 -4.21
CA TRP A 29 -7.07 5.21 -3.47
C TRP A 29 -8.18 6.20 -3.81
N GLN A 30 -9.11 5.83 -4.69
CA GLN A 30 -10.20 6.73 -5.10
C GLN A 30 -10.95 7.39 -3.92
N PRO A 31 -11.26 6.67 -2.81
CA PRO A 31 -11.94 7.27 -1.66
C PRO A 31 -11.13 8.33 -0.89
N GLN A 32 -9.80 8.36 -1.06
CA GLN A 32 -8.90 9.27 -0.35
C GLN A 32 -8.58 10.54 -1.11
N ILE A 33 -8.71 10.52 -2.45
CA ILE A 33 -8.21 11.58 -3.33
C ILE A 33 -8.83 12.94 -2.98
N GLN A 34 -10.16 13.01 -2.89
CA GLN A 34 -10.86 14.27 -2.68
C GLN A 34 -10.43 14.97 -1.39
N ASP A 35 -10.30 14.24 -0.29
CA ASP A 35 -9.92 14.82 0.99
C ASP A 35 -8.46 15.25 0.98
N LEU A 36 -7.55 14.41 0.45
CA LEU A 36 -6.12 14.74 0.36
C LEU A 36 -5.85 15.94 -0.55
N GLN A 37 -6.59 16.10 -1.66
CA GLN A 37 -6.48 17.25 -2.56
C GLN A 37 -6.79 18.60 -1.89
N THR A 38 -7.49 18.59 -0.76
CA THR A 38 -7.75 19.85 -0.02
C THR A 38 -6.48 20.52 0.47
N LYS A 39 -5.37 19.77 0.56
CA LYS A 39 -4.08 20.22 1.11
C LYS A 39 -2.87 19.89 0.24
N PHE A 40 -2.89 18.77 -0.49
CA PHE A 40 -1.73 18.20 -1.17
C PHE A 40 -2.02 17.96 -2.65
N HIS A 41 -1.01 18.04 -3.51
CA HIS A 41 -1.04 17.43 -4.82
C HIS A 41 -0.96 15.91 -4.63
N VAL A 42 -1.94 15.15 -5.14
CA VAL A 42 -2.00 13.69 -4.92
C VAL A 42 -1.50 12.96 -6.15
N LEU A 43 -0.45 12.14 -6.01
CA LEU A 43 0.02 11.24 -7.05
C LEU A 43 -0.43 9.83 -6.75
N THR A 44 -1.08 9.19 -7.73
CA THR A 44 -1.39 7.75 -7.74
C THR A 44 -0.80 7.09 -8.98
N TYR A 45 -0.51 5.80 -8.90
CA TYR A 45 0.07 5.05 -10.02
C TYR A 45 -0.31 3.58 -9.95
N ASP A 46 -0.29 2.92 -11.12
CA ASP A 46 -0.40 1.47 -11.20
C ASP A 46 1.00 0.84 -11.10
N GLN A 47 1.11 -0.15 -10.24
CA GLN A 47 2.35 -0.92 -10.08
C GLN A 47 2.56 -1.84 -11.28
N GLU A 48 3.81 -2.09 -11.64
CA GLU A 48 4.11 -2.98 -12.76
C GLU A 48 3.59 -4.41 -12.51
N GLY A 49 3.20 -5.05 -13.59
CA GLY A 49 2.71 -6.43 -13.54
C GLY A 49 1.25 -6.60 -13.08
N CYS A 50 0.51 -5.50 -12.78
CA CYS A 50 -0.83 -5.59 -12.20
C CYS A 50 -1.99 -5.60 -13.23
N HIS A 51 -1.72 -5.44 -14.52
CA HIS A 51 -2.74 -5.44 -15.59
C HIS A 51 -2.73 -6.72 -16.41
N GLU A 52 -3.86 -7.01 -17.05
CA GLU A 52 -4.04 -8.17 -17.94
C GLU A 52 -3.02 -8.24 -19.08
N ASN A 53 -2.64 -7.07 -19.62
CA ASN A 53 -1.69 -6.95 -20.72
C ASN A 53 -0.26 -6.65 -20.25
N SER A 54 0.05 -6.84 -18.96
CA SER A 54 1.40 -6.61 -18.45
C SER A 54 2.37 -7.64 -19.01
N THR A 55 3.59 -7.18 -19.31
CA THR A 55 4.71 -8.08 -19.58
C THR A 55 5.02 -8.92 -18.34
N LEU A 56 5.61 -10.10 -18.54
CA LEU A 56 6.04 -10.93 -17.41
C LEU A 56 7.15 -10.21 -16.64
N LEU A 57 6.98 -10.17 -15.33
CA LEU A 57 8.01 -9.69 -14.41
C LEU A 57 9.23 -10.62 -14.48
N LYS A 58 10.41 -10.12 -14.13
CA LYS A 58 11.64 -10.95 -14.11
C LYS A 58 11.56 -12.06 -13.03
N PRO A 59 12.31 -13.17 -13.19
CA PRO A 59 12.27 -14.29 -12.22
C PRO A 59 12.67 -13.91 -10.80
N ASP A 60 13.65 -13.01 -10.64
CA ASP A 60 14.18 -12.49 -9.37
C ASP A 60 13.51 -11.18 -8.92
N TYR A 61 12.22 -11.02 -9.24
CA TYR A 61 11.44 -9.84 -8.92
C TYR A 61 11.28 -9.65 -7.40
N CYS A 62 11.55 -8.44 -6.92
CA CYS A 62 11.49 -8.10 -5.50
C CYS A 62 10.83 -6.72 -5.26
N ILE A 63 10.59 -6.36 -4.01
CA ILE A 63 9.95 -5.08 -3.65
C ILE A 63 10.80 -3.87 -4.07
N ARG A 64 12.14 -4.02 -4.09
CA ARG A 64 13.05 -2.97 -4.57
C ARG A 64 12.79 -2.57 -6.03
N ASP A 65 12.35 -3.50 -6.88
CA ASP A 65 11.99 -3.19 -8.28
C ASP A 65 10.80 -2.22 -8.35
N LEU A 66 9.80 -2.42 -7.49
CA LEU A 66 8.67 -1.48 -7.35
C LEU A 66 9.13 -0.12 -6.79
N GLY A 67 10.08 -0.10 -5.86
CA GLY A 67 10.72 1.13 -5.39
C GLY A 67 11.43 1.88 -6.52
N GLN A 68 12.15 1.17 -7.39
CA GLN A 68 12.81 1.74 -8.56
C GLN A 68 11.81 2.27 -9.59
N GLN A 69 10.72 1.53 -9.85
CA GLN A 69 9.61 2.00 -10.67
C GLN A 69 9.09 3.35 -10.18
N LEU A 70 8.81 3.46 -8.88
CA LEU A 70 8.27 4.67 -8.29
C LEU A 70 9.28 5.83 -8.33
N LEU A 71 10.55 5.58 -8.06
CA LEU A 71 11.60 6.59 -8.20
C LEU A 71 11.68 7.13 -9.64
N LEU A 72 11.53 6.26 -10.65
CA LEU A 72 11.48 6.68 -12.05
C LEU A 72 10.24 7.56 -12.33
N ILE A 73 9.08 7.21 -11.78
CA ILE A 73 7.87 8.04 -11.89
C ILE A 73 8.11 9.43 -11.28
N LEU A 74 8.66 9.52 -10.07
CA LEU A 74 8.98 10.79 -9.43
C LEU A 74 9.92 11.65 -10.27
N LYS A 75 10.94 11.04 -10.88
CA LYS A 75 11.86 11.71 -11.82
C LYS A 75 11.14 12.27 -13.04
N GLN A 76 10.27 11.47 -13.66
CA GLN A 76 9.51 11.89 -14.84
C GLN A 76 8.49 12.99 -14.54
N GLN A 77 7.95 13.02 -13.32
CA GLN A 77 7.01 14.03 -12.86
C GLN A 77 7.69 15.25 -12.21
N HIS A 78 9.03 15.27 -12.10
CA HIS A 78 9.83 16.32 -11.46
C HIS A 78 9.45 16.57 -9.98
N ILE A 79 9.04 15.51 -9.26
CA ILE A 79 8.64 15.57 -7.85
C ILE A 79 9.84 15.18 -7.00
N GLN A 80 10.50 16.16 -6.39
CA GLN A 80 11.67 15.95 -5.55
C GLN A 80 11.35 15.84 -4.06
N ARG A 81 10.28 16.49 -3.60
CA ARG A 81 9.83 16.49 -2.19
C ARG A 81 8.42 15.95 -2.11
N PHE A 82 8.18 15.00 -1.23
CA PHE A 82 6.88 14.33 -1.14
C PHE A 82 6.66 13.65 0.21
N HIS A 83 5.41 13.59 0.63
CA HIS A 83 4.91 12.66 1.64
C HIS A 83 4.55 11.34 0.96
N PHE A 84 4.64 10.25 1.70
CA PHE A 84 4.34 8.92 1.18
C PHE A 84 3.29 8.21 2.04
N ILE A 85 2.30 7.59 1.39
CA ILE A 85 1.32 6.71 2.05
C ILE A 85 1.29 5.38 1.31
N GLY A 86 1.54 4.28 2.03
CA GLY A 86 1.53 2.93 1.46
C GLY A 86 0.64 1.97 2.26
N HIS A 87 -0.17 1.20 1.53
CA HIS A 87 -1.01 0.16 2.11
C HIS A 87 -0.33 -1.20 1.98
N ALA A 88 -0.10 -1.91 3.07
CA ALA A 88 0.53 -3.25 3.11
C ALA A 88 1.81 -3.30 2.25
N LEU A 89 1.82 -4.04 1.12
CA LEU A 89 2.92 -4.05 0.16
C LEU A 89 3.37 -2.64 -0.22
N GLY A 90 2.43 -1.71 -0.43
CA GLY A 90 2.74 -0.31 -0.74
C GLY A 90 3.60 0.36 0.33
N GLY A 91 3.44 0.02 1.61
CA GLY A 91 4.29 0.51 2.70
C GLY A 91 5.74 0.06 2.54
N PHE A 92 5.97 -1.17 2.07
CA PHE A 92 7.32 -1.70 1.83
C PHE A 92 7.97 -1.11 0.57
N ILE A 93 7.15 -0.77 -0.45
CA ILE A 93 7.64 0.04 -1.58
C ILE A 93 8.16 1.38 -1.08
N GLY A 94 7.46 2.03 -0.15
CA GLY A 94 7.92 3.27 0.48
C GLY A 94 9.21 3.09 1.26
N ALA A 95 9.37 1.96 1.97
CA ALA A 95 10.58 1.64 2.70
C ALA A 95 11.80 1.46 1.77
N GLU A 96 11.64 0.76 0.65
CA GLU A 96 12.68 0.65 -0.39
C GLU A 96 12.95 2.00 -1.07
N LEU A 97 11.91 2.76 -1.37
CA LEU A 97 12.05 4.10 -1.95
C LEU A 97 12.87 5.03 -1.05
N ALA A 98 12.63 4.99 0.28
CA ALA A 98 13.44 5.77 1.23
C ALA A 98 14.93 5.44 1.13
N THR A 99 15.27 4.17 0.94
CA THR A 99 16.65 3.72 0.71
C THR A 99 17.21 4.25 -0.61
N LEU A 100 16.41 4.18 -1.69
CA LEU A 100 16.80 4.66 -3.01
C LEU A 100 16.94 6.19 -3.08
N CYS A 101 16.20 6.93 -2.28
CA CYS A 101 16.30 8.39 -2.18
C CYS A 101 17.55 8.85 -1.40
N LYS A 102 18.12 7.99 -0.55
CA LYS A 102 19.30 8.31 0.24
C LYS A 102 20.46 8.72 -0.69
N SER A 103 21.05 9.86 -0.41
CA SER A 103 22.14 10.43 -1.22
C SER A 103 21.73 10.91 -2.63
N THR A 104 20.46 11.22 -2.83
CA THR A 104 19.94 11.85 -4.04
C THR A 104 19.27 13.20 -3.69
N GLU A 105 18.78 13.90 -4.72
CA GLU A 105 17.97 15.14 -4.54
C GLU A 105 16.51 14.87 -4.13
N TYR A 106 16.09 13.60 -4.05
CA TYR A 106 14.71 13.21 -3.68
C TYR A 106 14.58 13.08 -2.17
N GLN A 107 13.58 13.76 -1.60
CA GLN A 107 13.34 13.80 -0.17
C GLN A 107 11.94 13.29 0.18
N MET A 108 11.87 12.18 0.88
CA MET A 108 10.65 11.71 1.53
C MET A 108 10.46 12.48 2.84
N LEU A 109 9.44 13.34 2.92
CA LEU A 109 9.15 14.21 4.06
C LEU A 109 8.53 13.44 5.22
N SER A 110 7.67 12.48 4.92
CA SER A 110 7.11 11.53 5.89
C SER A 110 6.65 10.26 5.21
N ILE A 111 6.45 9.21 6.00
CA ILE A 111 5.91 7.93 5.55
C ILE A 111 4.75 7.50 6.43
N THR A 112 3.62 7.14 5.82
CA THR A 112 2.51 6.45 6.48
C THR A 112 2.40 5.02 5.96
N ILE A 113 2.41 4.04 6.85
CA ILE A 113 2.26 2.61 6.52
C ILE A 113 0.95 2.10 7.12
N LEU A 114 0.05 1.65 6.25
CA LEU A 114 -1.23 1.08 6.64
C LEU A 114 -1.13 -0.45 6.66
N ASN A 115 -1.48 -1.08 7.77
CA ASN A 115 -1.51 -2.54 7.94
C ASN A 115 -0.20 -3.24 7.52
N GLY A 116 0.94 -2.63 7.86
CA GLY A 116 2.26 -3.19 7.60
C GLY A 116 2.71 -4.14 8.71
N TRP A 117 3.78 -4.90 8.44
CA TRP A 117 4.40 -5.82 9.39
C TRP A 117 5.92 -5.66 9.47
N ASP A 118 6.47 -6.06 10.60
CA ASP A 118 7.91 -6.14 10.86
C ASP A 118 8.53 -7.38 10.22
N THR A 119 7.85 -8.51 10.38
CA THR A 119 8.18 -9.80 9.80
C THR A 119 6.91 -10.54 9.43
N LEU A 120 6.98 -11.40 8.42
CA LEU A 120 5.88 -12.28 8.03
C LEU A 120 5.66 -13.34 9.12
N ASP A 121 4.50 -13.29 9.80
CA ASP A 121 4.17 -14.30 10.81
C ASP A 121 3.49 -15.53 10.21
N ALA A 122 3.33 -16.58 11.02
CA ALA A 122 2.75 -17.84 10.58
C ALA A 122 1.30 -17.71 10.10
N HIS A 123 0.50 -16.78 10.67
CA HIS A 123 -0.87 -16.54 10.25
C HIS A 123 -0.92 -15.89 8.87
N THR A 124 -0.19 -14.78 8.69
CA THR A 124 -0.13 -14.06 7.41
C THR A 124 0.47 -14.95 6.31
N TYR A 125 1.50 -15.73 6.65
CA TYR A 125 2.06 -16.75 5.74
C TYR A 125 0.99 -17.76 5.30
N LYS A 126 0.18 -18.27 6.23
CA LYS A 126 -0.90 -19.22 5.93
C LYS A 126 -1.97 -18.60 5.01
N CYS A 127 -2.28 -17.32 5.21
CA CYS A 127 -3.20 -16.60 4.32
C CYS A 127 -2.63 -16.49 2.88
N PHE A 128 -1.35 -16.16 2.73
CA PHE A 128 -0.71 -16.09 1.40
C PHE A 128 -0.56 -17.46 0.75
N GLU A 129 -0.16 -18.49 1.50
CA GLU A 129 -0.12 -19.88 1.01
C GLU A 129 -1.49 -20.33 0.47
N THR A 130 -2.57 -20.01 1.21
CA THR A 130 -3.94 -20.31 0.79
C THR A 130 -4.29 -19.59 -0.52
N ARG A 131 -3.94 -18.31 -0.64
CA ARG A 131 -4.18 -17.51 -1.86
C ARG A 131 -3.39 -18.05 -3.06
N ILE A 132 -2.13 -18.44 -2.86
CA ILE A 132 -1.32 -19.10 -3.90
C ILE A 132 -1.98 -20.40 -4.35
N ASN A 133 -2.41 -21.25 -3.41
CA ASN A 133 -3.07 -22.53 -3.73
C ASN A 133 -4.40 -22.31 -4.46
N LEU A 134 -5.20 -21.31 -4.09
CA LEU A 134 -6.41 -20.97 -4.84
C LEU A 134 -6.09 -20.61 -6.28
N LEU A 135 -5.07 -19.78 -6.52
CA LEU A 135 -4.69 -19.38 -7.88
C LEU A 135 -4.13 -20.55 -8.69
N THR A 136 -3.24 -21.34 -8.11
CA THR A 136 -2.50 -22.39 -8.82
C THR A 136 -3.31 -23.69 -9.01
N CYS A 137 -4.12 -24.09 -8.02
CA CYS A 137 -4.85 -25.35 -8.02
C CYS A 137 -6.31 -25.20 -8.46
N THR A 138 -6.93 -24.02 -8.32
CA THR A 138 -8.34 -23.79 -8.61
C THR A 138 -8.55 -22.73 -9.71
N GLY A 139 -7.68 -21.73 -9.80
CA GLY A 139 -7.67 -20.70 -10.85
C GLY A 139 -8.14 -19.33 -10.40
N THR A 140 -8.18 -18.40 -11.36
CA THR A 140 -8.45 -16.97 -11.17
C THR A 140 -9.73 -16.69 -10.39
N GLU A 141 -10.82 -17.36 -10.75
CA GLU A 141 -12.14 -17.08 -10.15
C GLU A 141 -12.14 -17.37 -8.65
N ALA A 142 -11.59 -18.50 -8.22
CA ALA A 142 -11.48 -18.84 -6.80
C ALA A 142 -10.55 -17.88 -6.04
N TYR A 143 -9.43 -17.51 -6.65
CA TYR A 143 -8.52 -16.53 -6.09
C TYR A 143 -9.19 -15.18 -5.87
N VAL A 144 -9.87 -14.64 -6.89
CA VAL A 144 -10.53 -13.33 -6.82
C VAL A 144 -11.67 -13.33 -5.81
N LYS A 145 -12.57 -14.31 -5.86
CA LYS A 145 -13.71 -14.41 -4.93
C LYS A 145 -13.30 -14.57 -3.47
N ALA A 146 -12.16 -15.17 -3.19
CA ALA A 146 -11.65 -15.29 -1.83
C ALA A 146 -11.10 -13.98 -1.26
N GLN A 147 -10.75 -12.98 -2.11
CA GLN A 147 -10.11 -11.75 -1.64
C GLN A 147 -10.94 -11.01 -0.59
N ALA A 148 -12.26 -10.94 -0.80
CA ALA A 148 -13.16 -10.25 0.13
C ALA A 148 -13.03 -10.76 1.57
N LEU A 149 -12.82 -12.08 1.76
CA LEU A 149 -12.70 -12.70 3.08
C LEU A 149 -11.42 -12.27 3.82
N PHE A 150 -10.35 -11.94 3.10
CA PHE A 150 -9.11 -11.46 3.69
C PHE A 150 -9.10 -9.94 3.93
N LEU A 151 -9.93 -9.19 3.18
CA LEU A 151 -9.82 -7.72 3.12
C LEU A 151 -10.89 -7.00 3.95
N TYR A 152 -12.10 -7.54 4.04
CA TYR A 152 -13.24 -6.81 4.59
C TYR A 152 -13.87 -7.48 5.81
N PRO A 153 -14.48 -6.71 6.72
CA PRO A 153 -15.25 -7.27 7.83
C PRO A 153 -16.46 -8.06 7.33
N PRO A 154 -16.86 -9.17 8.01
CA PRO A 154 -17.99 -10.00 7.57
C PRO A 154 -19.32 -9.24 7.41
N ALA A 155 -19.60 -8.30 8.31
CA ALA A 155 -20.82 -7.48 8.22
C ALA A 155 -20.80 -6.56 7.01
N TRP A 156 -19.62 -6.00 6.67
CA TRP A 156 -19.45 -5.14 5.49
C TRP A 156 -19.62 -5.93 4.20
N ILE A 157 -19.06 -7.15 4.13
CA ILE A 157 -19.25 -8.07 2.99
C ILE A 157 -20.74 -8.31 2.75
N SER A 158 -21.47 -8.68 3.80
CA SER A 158 -22.91 -8.97 3.70
C SER A 158 -23.73 -7.76 3.23
N ALA A 159 -23.37 -6.57 3.69
CA ALA A 159 -24.05 -5.32 3.30
C ALA A 159 -23.71 -4.83 1.88
N ASN A 160 -22.57 -5.26 1.30
CA ASN A 160 -22.05 -4.77 0.03
C ASN A 160 -21.88 -5.86 -1.03
N ILE A 161 -22.55 -7.01 -0.87
CA ILE A 161 -22.30 -8.21 -1.68
C ILE A 161 -22.47 -7.97 -3.19
N GLU A 162 -23.47 -7.19 -3.62
CA GLU A 162 -23.70 -6.90 -5.02
C GLU A 162 -22.55 -6.09 -5.64
N SER A 163 -22.03 -5.11 -4.90
CA SER A 163 -20.88 -4.31 -5.31
C SER A 163 -19.61 -5.16 -5.39
N ILE A 164 -19.39 -6.03 -4.41
CA ILE A 164 -18.27 -6.97 -4.38
C ILE A 164 -18.30 -7.88 -5.61
N GLN A 165 -19.44 -8.52 -5.86
CA GLN A 165 -19.60 -9.44 -7.02
C GLN A 165 -19.35 -8.74 -8.34
N LYS A 166 -19.79 -7.49 -8.49
CA LYS A 166 -19.52 -6.68 -9.68
C LYS A 166 -18.02 -6.39 -9.85
N GLN A 167 -17.34 -6.05 -8.75
CA GLN A 167 -15.89 -5.81 -8.77
C GLN A 167 -15.11 -7.11 -9.05
N GLU A 168 -15.53 -8.23 -8.47
CA GLU A 168 -14.95 -9.56 -8.74
C GLU A 168 -15.03 -9.91 -10.22
N GLN A 169 -16.17 -9.69 -10.87
CA GLN A 169 -16.33 -9.95 -12.30
C GLN A 169 -15.36 -9.11 -13.14
N LEU A 170 -15.20 -7.81 -12.81
CA LEU A 170 -14.24 -6.95 -13.50
C LEU A 170 -12.79 -7.40 -13.27
N GLN A 171 -12.45 -7.80 -12.06
CA GLN A 171 -11.12 -8.31 -11.73
C GLN A 171 -10.81 -9.64 -12.43
N ILE A 172 -11.79 -10.53 -12.56
CA ILE A 172 -11.63 -11.79 -13.30
C ILE A 172 -11.39 -11.52 -14.78
N GLN A 173 -12.14 -10.61 -15.38
CA GLN A 173 -12.00 -10.25 -16.79
C GLN A 173 -10.65 -9.60 -17.13
N ASN A 174 -10.13 -8.78 -16.21
CA ASN A 174 -8.89 -8.01 -16.40
C ASN A 174 -7.73 -8.56 -15.54
N PHE A 175 -7.76 -9.87 -15.26
CA PHE A 175 -6.79 -10.47 -14.37
C PHE A 175 -5.38 -10.46 -15.00
N PRO A 176 -4.34 -10.06 -14.25
CA PRO A 176 -2.97 -10.06 -14.78
C PRO A 176 -2.47 -11.49 -15.03
N PRO A 177 -1.36 -11.66 -15.76
CA PRO A 177 -0.73 -12.96 -15.90
C PRO A 177 -0.52 -13.64 -14.54
N HIS A 178 -0.94 -14.90 -14.39
CA HIS A 178 -0.81 -15.63 -13.12
C HIS A 178 0.60 -15.57 -12.55
N GLU A 179 1.59 -15.69 -13.42
CA GLU A 179 3.01 -15.64 -13.03
C GLU A 179 3.39 -14.30 -12.39
N ASN A 180 2.83 -13.18 -12.87
CA ASN A 180 3.06 -11.88 -12.26
C ASN A 180 2.47 -11.81 -10.85
N VAL A 181 1.25 -12.34 -10.66
CA VAL A 181 0.62 -12.39 -9.32
C VAL A 181 1.47 -13.23 -8.36
N LEU A 182 1.94 -14.40 -8.83
CA LEU A 182 2.78 -15.27 -8.01
C LEU A 182 4.13 -14.64 -7.68
N ARG A 183 4.79 -13.97 -8.64
CA ARG A 183 6.06 -13.25 -8.40
C ARG A 183 5.90 -12.10 -7.41
N ARG A 184 4.80 -11.34 -7.50
CA ARG A 184 4.50 -10.27 -6.55
C ARG A 184 4.19 -10.82 -5.15
N LEU A 185 3.48 -11.95 -5.05
CA LEU A 185 3.26 -12.67 -3.78
C LEU A 185 4.59 -13.15 -3.19
N SER A 186 5.45 -13.80 -3.98
CA SER A 186 6.78 -14.26 -3.54
C SER A 186 7.62 -13.09 -3.03
N ALA A 187 7.74 -12.02 -3.84
CA ALA A 187 8.46 -10.81 -3.45
C ALA A 187 7.97 -10.20 -2.14
N LEU A 188 6.64 -10.23 -1.90
CA LEU A 188 6.05 -9.74 -0.67
C LEU A 188 6.35 -10.66 0.53
N MET A 189 6.31 -11.98 0.33
CA MET A 189 6.58 -12.97 1.39
C MET A 189 8.06 -13.02 1.76
N GLU A 190 8.94 -12.71 0.83
CA GLU A 190 10.39 -12.71 1.01
C GLU A 190 10.94 -11.35 1.48
N PHE A 191 10.08 -10.31 1.53
CA PHE A 191 10.52 -8.98 1.95
C PHE A 191 10.91 -8.95 3.42
N GLU A 192 12.10 -8.38 3.68
CA GLU A 192 12.63 -8.15 5.02
C GLU A 192 13.04 -6.70 5.22
N LEU A 193 12.80 -6.16 6.42
CA LEU A 193 13.30 -4.86 6.84
C LEU A 193 14.81 -4.96 7.14
N SER A 194 15.63 -4.88 6.10
CA SER A 194 17.09 -4.91 6.22
C SER A 194 17.62 -3.77 7.09
N GLU A 195 18.88 -3.86 7.53
CA GLU A 195 19.54 -2.77 8.25
C GLU A 195 19.62 -1.48 7.42
N GLU A 196 19.83 -1.60 6.10
CA GLU A 196 19.85 -0.47 5.17
C GLU A 196 18.50 0.28 5.15
N ILE A 197 17.39 -0.46 5.05
CA ILE A 197 16.03 0.08 5.09
C ILE A 197 15.75 0.75 6.43
N ARG A 198 16.09 0.08 7.53
CA ARG A 198 15.90 0.63 8.89
C ARG A 198 16.68 1.93 9.07
N ALA A 199 17.91 1.98 8.62
CA ALA A 199 18.74 3.19 8.68
C ALA A 199 18.22 4.33 7.78
N ALA A 200 17.56 4.01 6.66
CA ALA A 200 16.95 5.01 5.80
C ALA A 200 15.68 5.61 6.42
N LEU A 201 14.89 4.80 7.13
CA LEU A 201 13.64 5.22 7.77
C LEU A 201 13.82 5.91 9.12
N GLN A 202 14.99 5.79 9.77
CA GLN A 202 15.19 6.19 11.16
C GLN A 202 14.91 7.66 11.46
N ASN A 203 15.11 8.54 10.47
CA ASN A 203 14.92 9.99 10.63
C ASN A 203 13.71 10.53 9.84
N ILE A 204 12.93 9.65 9.22
CA ILE A 204 11.74 10.06 8.47
C ILE A 204 10.54 10.02 9.42
N PRO A 205 9.79 11.12 9.61
CA PRO A 205 8.55 11.12 10.36
C PRO A 205 7.63 9.99 9.88
N MET A 206 7.19 9.13 10.81
CA MET A 206 6.47 7.89 10.45
C MET A 206 5.14 7.79 11.17
N HIS A 207 4.11 7.40 10.42
CA HIS A 207 2.80 7.04 10.94
C HIS A 207 2.46 5.60 10.59
N LEU A 208 2.15 4.81 11.58
CA LEU A 208 1.67 3.43 11.44
C LEU A 208 0.18 3.41 11.77
N ILE A 209 -0.65 2.90 10.88
CA ILE A 209 -2.09 2.72 11.11
C ILE A 209 -2.41 1.24 10.94
N ALA A 210 -3.10 0.65 11.92
CA ALA A 210 -3.52 -0.74 11.85
C ALA A 210 -4.92 -0.93 12.44
N ASN A 211 -5.61 -1.98 12.00
CA ASN A 211 -6.96 -2.29 12.43
C ASN A 211 -6.95 -3.54 13.32
N GLN A 212 -7.62 -3.48 14.47
CA GLN A 212 -7.63 -4.58 15.44
C GLN A 212 -8.37 -5.82 14.92
N ASP A 213 -9.27 -5.63 13.96
CA ASP A 213 -10.04 -6.69 13.30
C ASP A 213 -9.45 -7.11 11.94
N ASP A 214 -8.21 -6.71 11.61
CA ASP A 214 -7.52 -7.15 10.40
C ASP A 214 -7.24 -8.65 10.48
N PHE A 215 -7.93 -9.41 9.61
CA PHE A 215 -7.75 -10.86 9.52
C PHE A 215 -6.46 -11.23 8.78
N LEU A 216 -6.06 -10.42 7.79
CA LEU A 216 -4.89 -10.75 6.95
C LEU A 216 -3.58 -10.49 7.67
N VAL A 217 -3.46 -9.31 8.29
CA VAL A 217 -2.25 -8.87 8.98
C VAL A 217 -2.61 -8.48 10.43
N PRO A 218 -2.26 -9.31 11.42
CA PRO A 218 -2.52 -8.99 12.81
C PRO A 218 -1.90 -7.65 13.22
N TYR A 219 -2.69 -6.77 13.85
CA TYR A 219 -2.24 -5.43 14.24
C TYR A 219 -1.00 -5.42 15.14
N GLN A 220 -0.71 -6.52 15.82
CA GLN A 220 0.50 -6.73 16.61
C GLN A 220 1.78 -6.55 15.77
N ARG A 221 1.71 -6.83 14.45
CA ARG A 221 2.83 -6.59 13.53
C ARG A 221 3.17 -5.10 13.43
N SER A 222 2.15 -4.24 13.37
CA SER A 222 2.36 -2.79 13.40
C SER A 222 2.83 -2.29 14.78
N GLN A 223 2.44 -2.95 15.87
CA GLN A 223 3.02 -2.68 17.20
C GLN A 223 4.52 -3.02 17.26
N ASN A 224 4.92 -4.12 16.62
CA ASN A 224 6.35 -4.47 16.52
C ASN A 224 7.12 -3.47 15.65
N LEU A 225 6.53 -3.00 14.54
CA LEU A 225 7.11 -1.89 13.76
C LEU A 225 7.33 -0.66 14.62
N LYS A 226 6.37 -0.30 15.49
CA LYS A 226 6.53 0.81 16.44
C LYS A 226 7.68 0.58 17.42
N GLN A 227 7.95 -0.67 17.81
CA GLN A 227 9.12 -0.98 18.65
C GLN A 227 10.44 -0.81 17.89
N LEU A 228 10.46 -1.19 16.58
CA LEU A 228 11.63 -0.99 15.72
C LEU A 228 11.87 0.48 15.39
N PHE A 229 10.79 1.27 15.30
CA PHE A 229 10.81 2.71 15.00
C PHE A 229 10.16 3.51 16.15
N PRO A 230 10.87 3.75 17.27
CA PRO A 230 10.28 4.41 18.45
C PRO A 230 9.75 5.83 18.18
N HIS A 231 10.23 6.51 17.15
CA HIS A 231 9.76 7.83 16.72
C HIS A 231 8.43 7.79 15.95
N ALA A 232 8.01 6.62 15.44
CA ALA A 232 6.75 6.50 14.71
C ALA A 232 5.55 6.83 15.60
N GLN A 233 4.51 7.47 15.04
CA GLN A 233 3.17 7.49 15.64
C GLN A 233 2.47 6.16 15.32
N LEU A 234 1.72 5.60 16.25
CA LEU A 234 0.89 4.41 16.02
C LEU A 234 -0.57 4.73 16.32
N THR A 235 -1.43 4.56 15.32
CA THR A 235 -2.88 4.62 15.46
C THR A 235 -3.47 3.21 15.30
N LEU A 236 -4.19 2.74 16.33
CA LEU A 236 -4.91 1.47 16.30
C LEU A 236 -6.41 1.73 16.19
N LEU A 237 -7.00 1.40 15.05
CA LEU A 237 -8.44 1.48 14.82
C LEU A 237 -9.12 0.19 15.30
N LYS A 238 -10.33 0.33 15.82
CA LYS A 238 -11.06 -0.82 16.37
C LYS A 238 -11.58 -1.77 15.31
N GLN A 239 -11.91 -1.23 14.13
CA GLN A 239 -12.59 -1.94 13.06
C GLN A 239 -12.17 -1.39 11.69
N GLY A 240 -12.53 -2.10 10.62
CA GLY A 240 -12.27 -1.73 9.23
C GLY A 240 -11.52 -2.82 8.46
N ALA A 241 -11.01 -3.81 9.16
CA ALA A 241 -10.22 -4.93 8.64
C ALA A 241 -9.00 -4.47 7.80
N HIS A 242 -8.55 -5.27 6.84
CA HIS A 242 -7.34 -4.96 6.06
C HIS A 242 -7.54 -3.77 5.10
N ALA A 243 -8.76 -3.58 4.57
CA ALA A 243 -9.07 -2.50 3.63
C ALA A 243 -9.87 -1.36 4.28
N ALA A 244 -9.48 -0.91 5.47
CA ALA A 244 -10.14 0.18 6.19
C ALA A 244 -10.17 1.51 5.40
N THR A 245 -9.29 1.71 4.44
CA THR A 245 -9.36 2.80 3.46
C THR A 245 -10.69 2.84 2.68
N VAL A 246 -11.34 1.68 2.54
CA VAL A 246 -12.64 1.52 1.87
C VAL A 246 -13.78 1.43 2.89
N THR A 247 -13.60 0.67 3.97
CA THR A 247 -14.68 0.36 4.91
C THR A 247 -14.88 1.44 5.98
N GLU A 248 -13.82 2.21 6.30
CA GLU A 248 -13.79 3.29 7.29
C GLU A 248 -13.17 4.57 6.70
N THR A 249 -13.54 4.89 5.47
CA THR A 249 -12.91 5.96 4.64
C THR A 249 -12.78 7.28 5.39
N VAL A 250 -13.85 7.76 6.04
CA VAL A 250 -13.85 9.08 6.73
C VAL A 250 -12.83 9.12 7.86
N LEU A 251 -12.77 8.04 8.66
CA LEU A 251 -11.82 7.93 9.77
C LEU A 251 -10.39 7.83 9.26
N MET A 252 -10.15 7.00 8.25
CA MET A 252 -8.84 6.85 7.63
C MET A 252 -8.33 8.15 7.03
N ASN A 253 -9.17 8.89 6.30
CA ASN A 253 -8.80 10.17 5.72
C ASN A 253 -8.44 11.20 6.79
N LYS A 254 -9.22 11.25 7.88
CA LYS A 254 -8.94 12.12 9.04
C LYS A 254 -7.59 11.81 9.68
N GLU A 255 -7.28 10.54 9.93
CA GLU A 255 -6.01 10.13 10.55
C GLU A 255 -4.80 10.46 9.65
N MET A 256 -4.90 10.16 8.35
CA MET A 256 -3.85 10.46 7.40
C MET A 256 -3.62 11.96 7.25
N LEU A 257 -4.68 12.76 7.03
CA LEU A 257 -4.58 14.22 6.91
C LEU A 257 -4.07 14.86 8.19
N GLY A 258 -4.54 14.39 9.35
CA GLY A 258 -4.09 14.90 10.64
C GLY A 258 -2.57 14.77 10.82
N PHE A 259 -2.01 13.62 10.48
CA PHE A 259 -0.57 13.42 10.54
C PHE A 259 0.19 14.28 9.52
N LEU A 260 -0.22 14.29 8.25
CA LEU A 260 0.44 15.04 7.17
C LEU A 260 0.48 16.54 7.47
N THR A 261 -0.63 17.13 7.94
CA THR A 261 -0.72 18.56 8.24
C THR A 261 0.22 18.98 9.37
N VAL A 262 0.46 18.11 10.36
CA VAL A 262 1.45 18.37 11.41
C VAL A 262 2.86 18.39 10.83
N GLN A 263 3.18 17.49 9.90
CA GLN A 263 4.50 17.44 9.27
C GLN A 263 4.75 18.67 8.38
N GLU A 264 3.73 19.14 7.63
CA GLU A 264 3.82 20.36 6.82
C GLU A 264 4.16 21.60 7.67
N SER A 265 3.64 21.68 8.89
CA SER A 265 3.90 22.82 9.79
C SER A 265 5.28 22.80 10.44
N LEU A 266 6.07 21.75 10.32
CA LEU A 266 7.40 21.58 10.89
C LEU A 266 8.54 21.81 9.88
N VAL A 267 8.21 21.98 8.61
CA VAL A 267 9.12 22.24 7.49
C VAL A 267 9.19 23.74 7.20
#